data_fce799804cce5bca5f87f5b33cc9d7ef
#
_entry.id   fce799804cce5bca5f87f5b33cc9d7ef
#
_cell.length_a   1.000
_cell.length_b   1.000
_cell.length_c   1.000
_cell.angle_alpha   90.00
_cell.angle_beta   90.00
_cell.angle_gamma   90.00
#
_symmetry.space_group_name_H-M   'P 1'
#
loop_
_entity.id
_entity.type
_entity.pdbx_description
1 polymer ?
#
loop_
_entity_poly.entity_id
_entity_poly.type
_entity_poly.pdbx_seq_one_letter_code
_entity_poly.pdbx_strand_id
1 'polypeptide(L)'
;VAEVKAQVLMARQFPRDEQMAAEKILRECARPTLADAAVYTFPRGKETVTGPSIRLAEVLARNWGNCTFGYEVLERRQDNRGVGYSVIRAYAWDLETNMYISRQFELKHWRTTKNGGYKLTDDRDIYELEANMASRRIRACILQMVPGDVTQIAVAACRKTASSGLAEKMADKEQREKLISATVRIYE
;
A
#
# COMPACT_ATOMS: atom_id res chain seq x y z
N VAL A 1 -5.29 12.44 24.68
CA VAL A 1 -5.54 11.32 25.63
C VAL A 1 -7.01 10.91 25.63
N ALA A 2 -7.97 11.85 25.68
CA ALA A 2 -9.41 11.53 25.71
C ALA A 2 -9.88 10.85 24.41
N GLU A 3 -9.44 11.33 23.25
CA GLU A 3 -9.77 10.78 21.94
C GLU A 3 -9.30 9.32 21.78
N VAL A 4 -8.05 9.02 22.15
CA VAL A 4 -7.49 7.67 22.10
C VAL A 4 -8.26 6.71 23.03
N LYS A 5 -8.61 7.15 24.25
CA LYS A 5 -9.43 6.35 25.14
C LYS A 5 -10.81 6.07 24.55
N ALA A 6 -11.44 7.06 23.92
CA ALA A 6 -12.73 6.90 23.26
C ALA A 6 -12.65 5.88 22.12
N GLN A 7 -11.62 5.96 21.26
CA GLN A 7 -11.41 5.00 20.16
C GLN A 7 -11.25 3.57 20.66
N VAL A 8 -10.43 3.34 21.69
CA VAL A 8 -10.23 2.00 22.29
C VAL A 8 -11.50 1.48 22.93
N LEU A 9 -12.27 2.33 23.65
CA LEU A 9 -13.53 1.95 24.25
C LEU A 9 -14.56 1.55 23.18
N MET A 10 -14.66 2.36 22.11
CA MET A 10 -15.57 2.07 20.99
C MET A 10 -15.21 0.76 20.29
N ALA A 11 -13.91 0.53 20.03
CA ALA A 11 -13.45 -0.69 19.40
C ALA A 11 -13.79 -1.94 20.24
N ARG A 12 -13.67 -1.85 21.56
CA ARG A 12 -14.03 -2.96 22.48
C ARG A 12 -15.53 -3.13 22.66
N GLN A 13 -16.29 -2.07 22.57
CA GLN A 13 -17.76 -2.12 22.66
C GLN A 13 -18.38 -2.69 21.38
N PHE A 14 -17.76 -2.43 20.23
CA PHE A 14 -18.18 -2.90 18.92
C PHE A 14 -17.05 -3.70 18.27
N PRO A 15 -16.76 -4.91 18.78
CA PRO A 15 -15.68 -5.72 18.26
C PRO A 15 -15.95 -6.09 16.80
N ARG A 16 -14.87 -6.33 16.05
CA ARG A 16 -14.97 -6.78 14.66
C ARG A 16 -15.56 -8.19 14.60
N ASP A 17 -16.33 -8.43 13.56
CA ASP A 17 -16.63 -9.76 13.08
C ASP A 17 -15.58 -10.10 12.03
N GLU A 18 -14.66 -11.02 12.34
CA GLU A 18 -13.52 -11.37 11.49
C GLU A 18 -13.98 -12.00 10.18
N GLN A 19 -15.05 -12.80 10.19
CA GLN A 19 -15.60 -13.39 8.98
C GLN A 19 -16.17 -12.30 8.06
N MET A 20 -16.98 -11.40 8.61
CA MET A 20 -17.54 -10.28 7.85
C MET A 20 -16.42 -9.35 7.35
N ALA A 21 -15.35 -9.12 8.11
CA ALA A 21 -14.21 -8.35 7.70
C ALA A 21 -13.48 -9.01 6.50
N ALA A 22 -13.24 -10.31 6.55
CA ALA A 22 -12.65 -11.08 5.46
C ALA A 22 -13.51 -11.05 4.19
N GLU A 23 -14.83 -11.19 4.31
CA GLU A 23 -15.77 -11.09 3.19
C GLU A 23 -15.74 -9.70 2.53
N LYS A 24 -15.68 -8.62 3.34
CA LYS A 24 -15.54 -7.25 2.84
C LYS A 24 -14.22 -7.06 2.08
N ILE A 25 -13.12 -7.59 2.60
CA ILE A 25 -11.81 -7.57 1.94
C ILE A 25 -11.88 -8.27 0.59
N LEU A 26 -12.46 -9.46 0.51
CA LEU A 26 -12.59 -10.21 -0.74
C LEU A 26 -13.46 -9.48 -1.77
N ARG A 27 -14.52 -8.82 -1.34
CA ARG A 27 -15.37 -7.98 -2.21
C ARG A 27 -14.60 -6.79 -2.80
N GLU A 28 -13.74 -6.15 -2.01
CA GLU A 28 -12.85 -5.09 -2.52
C GLU A 28 -11.82 -5.65 -3.52
N CYS A 29 -11.26 -6.83 -3.25
CA CYS A 29 -10.28 -7.49 -4.13
C CYS A 29 -10.88 -7.91 -5.50
N ALA A 30 -12.19 -8.02 -5.60
CA ALA A 30 -12.89 -8.26 -6.87
C ALA A 30 -12.96 -7.01 -7.78
N ARG A 31 -12.56 -5.83 -7.29
CA ARG A 31 -12.54 -4.61 -8.09
C ARG A 31 -11.28 -4.53 -8.96
N PRO A 32 -11.41 -4.41 -10.30
CA PRO A 32 -10.25 -4.38 -11.20
C PRO A 32 -9.22 -3.30 -10.85
N THR A 33 -9.66 -2.09 -10.48
CA THR A 33 -8.78 -0.97 -10.12
C THR A 33 -7.90 -1.26 -8.92
N LEU A 34 -8.43 -1.98 -7.91
CA LEU A 34 -7.62 -2.43 -6.78
C LEU A 34 -6.72 -3.58 -7.20
N ALA A 35 -7.25 -4.56 -7.92
CA ALA A 35 -6.51 -5.75 -8.34
C ALA A 35 -5.25 -5.40 -9.14
N ASP A 36 -5.35 -4.43 -10.06
CA ASP A 36 -4.22 -3.93 -10.85
C ASP A 36 -3.14 -3.25 -9.99
N ALA A 37 -3.52 -2.61 -8.88
CA ALA A 37 -2.62 -1.90 -7.97
C ALA A 37 -2.22 -2.68 -6.72
N ALA A 38 -2.80 -3.86 -6.49
CA ALA A 38 -2.70 -4.61 -5.23
C ALA A 38 -1.33 -5.21 -4.97
N VAL A 39 -0.58 -5.52 -6.02
CA VAL A 39 0.71 -6.21 -5.93
C VAL A 39 1.77 -5.37 -6.64
N TYR A 40 2.88 -5.16 -5.96
CA TYR A 40 4.05 -4.58 -6.61
C TYR A 40 5.02 -5.68 -7.03
N THR A 41 5.72 -5.41 -8.12
CA THR A 41 6.80 -6.26 -8.64
C THR A 41 7.95 -5.37 -9.06
N PHE A 42 9.15 -5.63 -8.54
CA PHE A 42 10.33 -4.91 -8.99
C PHE A 42 11.56 -5.83 -9.07
N PRO A 43 12.46 -5.58 -10.03
CA PRO A 43 13.70 -6.34 -10.15
C PRO A 43 14.68 -5.95 -9.03
N ARG A 44 15.32 -6.97 -8.43
CA ARG A 44 16.40 -6.80 -7.45
C ARG A 44 17.57 -7.68 -7.84
N GLY A 45 18.51 -7.12 -8.60
CA GLY A 45 19.58 -7.91 -9.18
C GLY A 45 19.05 -8.93 -10.19
N LYS A 46 19.28 -10.22 -9.96
CA LYS A 46 18.76 -11.33 -10.78
C LYS A 46 17.38 -11.83 -10.36
N GLU A 47 16.86 -11.35 -9.25
CA GLU A 47 15.59 -11.80 -8.67
C GLU A 47 14.49 -10.76 -8.86
N THR A 48 13.25 -11.24 -8.84
CA THR A 48 12.06 -10.39 -8.87
C THR A 48 11.39 -10.43 -7.51
N VAL A 49 11.30 -9.28 -6.85
CA VAL A 49 10.60 -9.14 -5.57
C VAL A 49 9.15 -8.76 -5.84
N THR A 50 8.25 -9.57 -5.32
CA THR A 50 6.79 -9.34 -5.42
C THR A 50 6.17 -9.32 -4.04
N GLY A 51 5.23 -8.44 -3.82
CA GLY A 51 4.51 -8.37 -2.53
C GLY A 51 3.26 -7.50 -2.59
N PRO A 52 2.42 -7.55 -1.52
CA PRO A 52 1.25 -6.69 -1.43
C PRO A 52 1.66 -5.22 -1.38
N SER A 53 0.97 -4.39 -2.16
CA SER A 53 1.23 -2.95 -2.22
C SER A 53 0.69 -2.22 -0.98
N ILE A 54 1.06 -0.93 -0.82
CA ILE A 54 0.43 -0.09 0.20
C ILE A 54 -1.08 0.05 -0.03
N ARG A 55 -1.54 0.08 -1.28
CA ARG A 55 -2.97 0.17 -1.62
C ARG A 55 -3.76 -1.02 -1.07
N LEU A 56 -3.22 -2.23 -1.25
CA LEU A 56 -3.84 -3.42 -0.67
C LEU A 56 -3.78 -3.38 0.86
N ALA A 57 -2.65 -3.00 1.45
CA ALA A 57 -2.52 -2.90 2.91
C ALA A 57 -3.55 -1.94 3.53
N GLU A 58 -3.76 -0.76 2.92
CA GLU A 58 -4.78 0.20 3.35
C GLU A 58 -6.21 -0.37 3.26
N VAL A 59 -6.49 -1.13 2.21
CA VAL A 59 -7.79 -1.83 2.06
C VAL A 59 -7.97 -2.90 3.11
N LEU A 60 -6.92 -3.67 3.40
CA LEU A 60 -6.92 -4.66 4.48
C LEU A 60 -7.24 -3.98 5.83
N ALA A 61 -6.50 -2.95 6.21
CA ALA A 61 -6.70 -2.27 7.48
C ALA A 61 -8.10 -1.65 7.59
N ARG A 62 -8.58 -0.97 6.54
CA ARG A 62 -9.91 -0.34 6.52
C ARG A 62 -11.04 -1.33 6.70
N ASN A 63 -10.95 -2.51 6.09
CA ASN A 63 -12.01 -3.52 6.16
C ASN A 63 -11.83 -4.47 7.36
N TRP A 64 -10.61 -4.64 7.85
CA TRP A 64 -10.34 -5.32 9.11
C TRP A 64 -11.00 -4.58 10.27
N GLY A 65 -10.97 -3.24 10.22
CA GLY A 65 -11.67 -2.37 11.17
C GLY A 65 -10.95 -2.25 12.50
N ASN A 66 -11.48 -1.37 13.35
CA ASN A 66 -11.02 -1.11 14.72
C ASN A 66 -9.49 -0.97 14.83
N CYS A 67 -8.87 -0.32 13.85
CA CYS A 67 -7.43 -0.06 13.82
C CYS A 67 -7.13 1.35 13.34
N THR A 68 -5.97 1.85 13.71
CA THR A 68 -5.41 3.11 13.21
C THR A 68 -3.99 2.88 12.73
N PHE A 69 -3.58 3.62 11.71
CA PHE A 69 -2.24 3.54 11.14
C PHE A 69 -1.83 4.89 10.58
N GLY A 70 -0.54 5.10 10.48
CA GLY A 70 -0.02 6.36 9.96
C GLY A 70 1.47 6.52 10.22
N TYR A 71 1.93 7.76 10.15
CA TYR A 71 3.28 8.12 10.55
C TYR A 71 3.30 9.46 11.27
N GLU A 72 4.35 9.66 12.05
CA GLU A 72 4.64 10.88 12.78
C GLU A 72 6.09 11.28 12.52
N VAL A 73 6.31 12.56 12.25
CA VAL A 73 7.64 13.13 12.24
C VAL A 73 7.97 13.52 13.69
N LEU A 74 8.87 12.78 14.31
CA LEU A 74 9.24 12.98 15.72
C LEU A 74 10.23 14.12 15.91
N GLU A 75 11.14 14.28 14.94
CA GLU A 75 12.21 15.26 14.99
C GLU A 75 12.63 15.67 13.58
N ARG A 76 12.98 16.93 13.40
CA ARG A 76 13.72 17.43 12.23
C ARG A 76 14.99 18.12 12.70
N ARG A 77 16.11 17.76 12.08
CA ARG A 77 17.43 18.31 12.43
C ARG A 77 18.29 18.49 11.18
N GLN A 78 19.39 19.22 11.33
CA GLN A 78 20.38 19.37 10.27
C GLN A 78 21.75 18.93 10.78
N ASP A 79 22.57 18.40 9.88
CA ASP A 79 23.97 18.12 10.17
C ASP A 79 24.86 19.38 9.98
N ASN A 80 26.15 19.26 10.34
CA ASN A 80 27.12 20.35 10.25
C ASN A 80 27.36 20.85 8.79
N ARG A 81 26.84 20.13 7.79
CA ARG A 81 26.91 20.48 6.36
C ARG A 81 25.59 21.09 5.86
N GLY A 82 24.65 21.35 6.77
CA GLY A 82 23.33 21.88 6.45
C GLY A 82 22.43 20.91 5.67
N VAL A 83 22.66 19.61 5.80
CA VAL A 83 21.77 18.59 5.26
C VAL A 83 20.73 18.25 6.32
N GLY A 84 19.45 18.32 5.93
CA GLY A 84 18.34 18.00 6.80
C GLY A 84 18.13 16.50 6.98
N TYR A 85 17.56 16.14 8.12
CA TYR A 85 17.13 14.79 8.48
C TYR A 85 15.80 14.85 9.21
N SER A 86 14.95 13.85 8.97
CA SER A 86 13.74 13.63 9.75
C SER A 86 13.82 12.28 10.44
N VAL A 87 13.44 12.24 11.71
CA VAL A 87 13.20 10.99 12.44
C VAL A 87 11.71 10.73 12.38
N ILE A 88 11.33 9.61 11.76
CA ILE A 88 9.94 9.27 11.45
C ILE A 88 9.58 7.96 12.14
N ARG A 89 8.39 7.91 12.72
CA ARG A 89 7.76 6.70 13.25
C ARG A 89 6.52 6.37 12.42
N ALA A 90 6.56 5.25 11.70
CA ALA A 90 5.39 4.65 11.09
C ALA A 90 4.78 3.63 12.05
N TYR A 91 3.45 3.52 12.09
CA TYR A 91 2.76 2.63 13.02
C TYR A 91 1.49 2.03 12.42
N ALA A 92 1.05 0.92 13.02
CA ALA A 92 -0.29 0.38 12.96
C ALA A 92 -0.69 -0.10 14.35
N TRP A 93 -1.92 0.19 14.76
CA TRP A 93 -2.43 -0.12 16.08
C TRP A 93 -3.82 -0.76 15.98
N ASP A 94 -3.93 -1.98 16.46
CA ASP A 94 -5.20 -2.66 16.65
C ASP A 94 -5.79 -2.22 18.00
N LEU A 95 -6.93 -1.54 17.95
CA LEU A 95 -7.57 -0.93 19.12
C LEU A 95 -8.33 -1.95 19.97
N GLU A 96 -8.70 -3.11 19.43
CA GLU A 96 -9.37 -4.17 20.20
C GLU A 96 -8.38 -4.96 21.04
N THR A 97 -7.31 -5.43 20.41
CA THR A 97 -6.27 -6.23 21.06
C THR A 97 -5.23 -5.39 21.77
N ASN A 98 -5.24 -4.07 21.51
CA ASN A 98 -4.20 -3.12 21.94
C ASN A 98 -2.80 -3.46 21.41
N MET A 99 -2.69 -4.19 20.30
CA MET A 99 -1.42 -4.49 19.66
C MET A 99 -0.91 -3.29 18.88
N TYR A 100 0.18 -2.69 19.33
CA TYR A 100 0.82 -1.56 18.69
C TYR A 100 2.13 -1.98 18.01
N ILE A 101 2.22 -1.79 16.71
CA ILE A 101 3.38 -2.10 15.89
C ILE A 101 3.93 -0.80 15.34
N SER A 102 5.22 -0.54 15.53
CA SER A 102 5.85 0.65 14.98
C SER A 102 7.24 0.38 14.45
N ARG A 103 7.68 1.25 13.53
CA ARG A 103 9.01 1.26 12.94
C ARG A 103 9.52 2.68 12.89
N GLN A 104 10.57 2.94 13.64
CA GLN A 104 11.25 4.22 13.62
C GLN A 104 12.43 4.16 12.64
N PHE A 105 12.65 5.23 11.88
CA PHE A 105 13.75 5.34 10.94
C PHE A 105 14.15 6.80 10.75
N GLU A 106 15.41 6.97 10.40
CA GLU A 106 15.95 8.27 10.02
C GLU A 106 15.92 8.43 8.50
N LEU A 107 15.56 9.60 8.04
CA LEU A 107 15.45 9.94 6.64
C LEU A 107 16.28 11.19 6.34
N LYS A 108 17.29 11.04 5.50
CA LYS A 108 18.09 12.15 5.00
C LYS A 108 17.31 12.93 3.93
N HIS A 109 17.29 14.26 4.01
CA HIS A 109 16.68 15.12 3.00
C HIS A 109 17.61 15.24 1.78
N TRP A 110 17.72 14.14 1.04
CA TRP A 110 18.64 13.98 -0.05
C TRP A 110 18.00 13.20 -1.20
N ARG A 111 18.12 13.72 -2.42
CA ARG A 111 17.69 13.01 -3.62
C ARG A 111 18.90 12.45 -4.36
N THR A 112 18.99 11.13 -4.43
CA THR A 112 20.04 10.44 -5.20
C THR A 112 19.66 10.41 -6.67
N THR A 113 20.60 10.73 -7.55
CA THR A 113 20.47 10.64 -9.01
C THR A 113 21.58 9.76 -9.58
N LYS A 114 21.49 9.42 -10.88
CA LYS A 114 22.55 8.64 -11.57
C LYS A 114 23.92 9.33 -11.52
N ASN A 115 23.97 10.64 -11.46
CA ASN A 115 25.19 11.46 -11.47
C ASN A 115 25.57 11.99 -10.08
N GLY A 116 25.14 11.33 -9.00
CA GLY A 116 25.37 11.76 -7.63
C GLY A 116 24.04 12.06 -6.93
N GLY A 117 23.93 13.21 -6.29
CA GLY A 117 22.70 13.62 -5.61
C GLY A 117 22.80 15.03 -5.05
N TYR A 118 21.69 15.56 -4.57
CA TYR A 118 21.60 16.90 -4.00
C TYR A 118 20.71 16.94 -2.77
N LYS A 119 20.93 17.95 -1.92
CA LYS A 119 20.10 18.17 -0.73
C LYS A 119 18.75 18.74 -1.14
N LEU A 120 17.71 18.28 -0.48
CA LEU A 120 16.37 18.85 -0.60
C LEU A 120 16.26 20.04 0.38
N THR A 121 15.77 21.15 -0.13
CA THR A 121 15.55 22.40 0.63
C THR A 121 14.13 22.89 0.54
N ASP A 122 13.36 22.41 -0.44
CA ASP A 122 11.95 22.71 -0.61
C ASP A 122 11.11 21.83 0.33
N ASP A 123 10.21 22.45 1.09
CA ASP A 123 9.38 21.75 2.08
C ASP A 123 8.44 20.73 1.45
N ARG A 124 7.96 20.98 0.23
CA ARG A 124 7.11 20.04 -0.49
C ARG A 124 7.89 18.79 -0.91
N ASP A 125 9.09 18.95 -1.44
CA ASP A 125 9.98 17.85 -1.80
C ASP A 125 10.33 16.99 -0.59
N ILE A 126 10.59 17.62 0.56
CA ILE A 126 10.85 16.94 1.83
C ILE A 126 9.61 16.17 2.28
N TYR A 127 8.44 16.81 2.28
CA TYR A 127 7.18 16.16 2.65
C TYR A 127 6.87 14.95 1.77
N GLU A 128 7.01 15.07 0.44
CA GLU A 128 6.77 13.95 -0.47
C GLU A 128 7.76 12.80 -0.25
N LEU A 129 9.02 13.10 0.04
CA LEU A 129 10.02 12.10 0.40
C LEU A 129 9.66 11.38 1.70
N GLU A 130 9.28 12.12 2.74
CA GLU A 130 8.83 11.60 4.04
C GLU A 130 7.62 10.67 3.84
N ALA A 131 6.57 11.12 3.14
CA ALA A 131 5.36 10.35 2.88
C ALA A 131 5.65 9.05 2.11
N ASN A 132 6.47 9.12 1.05
CA ASN A 132 6.86 7.96 0.26
C ASN A 132 7.65 6.92 1.08
N MET A 133 8.56 7.38 1.92
CA MET A 133 9.37 6.49 2.75
C MET A 133 8.57 5.93 3.93
N ALA A 134 7.65 6.71 4.49
CA ALA A 134 6.73 6.25 5.53
C ALA A 134 5.75 5.19 5.01
N SER A 135 5.18 5.37 3.81
CA SER A 135 4.23 4.42 3.21
C SER A 135 4.73 2.98 3.17
N ARG A 136 6.02 2.78 2.90
CA ARG A 136 6.64 1.45 2.90
C ARG A 136 6.66 0.81 4.29
N ARG A 137 6.83 1.61 5.36
CA ARG A 137 6.86 1.15 6.76
C ARG A 137 5.46 0.96 7.30
N ILE A 138 4.53 1.86 6.97
CA ILE A 138 3.11 1.72 7.28
C ILE A 138 2.58 0.41 6.71
N ARG A 139 2.86 0.13 5.43
CA ARG A 139 2.50 -1.15 4.81
C ARG A 139 3.02 -2.34 5.63
N ALA A 140 4.29 -2.30 6.03
CA ALA A 140 4.88 -3.39 6.81
C ALA A 140 4.24 -3.53 8.19
N CYS A 141 3.83 -2.43 8.84
CA CYS A 141 3.13 -2.44 10.12
C CYS A 141 1.72 -3.02 9.96
N ILE A 142 0.97 -2.59 8.93
CA ILE A 142 -0.38 -3.13 8.66
C ILE A 142 -0.33 -4.64 8.37
N LEU A 143 0.58 -5.08 7.49
CA LEU A 143 0.71 -6.49 7.14
C LEU A 143 1.18 -7.38 8.30
N GLN A 144 1.78 -6.80 9.32
CA GLN A 144 2.12 -7.51 10.55
C GLN A 144 0.94 -7.54 11.54
N MET A 145 0.04 -6.55 11.48
CA MET A 145 -1.14 -6.43 12.33
C MET A 145 -2.28 -7.34 11.85
N VAL A 146 -2.55 -7.35 10.54
CA VAL A 146 -3.60 -8.19 9.95
C VAL A 146 -3.13 -9.64 9.86
N PRO A 147 -3.97 -10.64 10.16
CA PRO A 147 -3.60 -12.05 10.05
C PRO A 147 -3.03 -12.42 8.69
N GLY A 148 -2.00 -13.26 8.70
CA GLY A 148 -1.25 -13.60 7.49
C GLY A 148 -2.09 -14.37 6.46
N ASP A 149 -3.00 -15.22 6.89
CA ASP A 149 -3.95 -15.96 6.05
C ASP A 149 -4.92 -15.02 5.34
N VAL A 150 -5.49 -14.03 6.05
CA VAL A 150 -6.35 -12.98 5.47
C VAL A 150 -5.59 -12.21 4.38
N THR A 151 -4.34 -11.85 4.66
CA THR A 151 -3.47 -11.17 3.67
C THR A 151 -3.22 -12.04 2.45
N GLN A 152 -2.91 -13.32 2.63
CA GLN A 152 -2.64 -14.26 1.53
C GLN A 152 -3.86 -14.49 0.65
N ILE A 153 -5.04 -14.68 1.25
CA ILE A 153 -6.30 -14.83 0.54
C ILE A 153 -6.62 -13.58 -0.28
N ALA A 154 -6.43 -12.39 0.29
CA ALA A 154 -6.63 -11.12 -0.41
C ALA A 154 -5.68 -10.97 -1.62
N VAL A 155 -4.39 -11.29 -1.46
CA VAL A 155 -3.42 -11.27 -2.57
C VAL A 155 -3.82 -12.24 -3.68
N ALA A 156 -4.25 -13.46 -3.32
CA ALA A 156 -4.71 -14.46 -4.29
C ALA A 156 -5.96 -13.99 -5.05
N ALA A 157 -6.93 -13.40 -4.35
CA ALA A 157 -8.14 -12.85 -4.94
C ALA A 157 -7.82 -11.70 -5.92
N CYS A 158 -6.96 -10.75 -5.54
CA CYS A 158 -6.53 -9.67 -6.42
C CYS A 158 -5.82 -10.21 -7.69
N ARG A 159 -4.93 -11.18 -7.53
CA ARG A 159 -4.25 -11.82 -8.69
C ARG A 159 -5.23 -12.47 -9.64
N LYS A 160 -6.22 -13.19 -9.11
CA LYS A 160 -7.28 -13.82 -9.91
C LYS A 160 -8.08 -12.75 -10.68
N THR A 161 -8.49 -11.69 -10.03
CA THR A 161 -9.23 -10.58 -10.67
C THR A 161 -8.40 -9.91 -11.77
N ALA A 162 -7.13 -9.62 -11.51
CA ALA A 162 -6.24 -9.00 -12.49
C ALA A 162 -6.01 -9.90 -13.71
N SER A 163 -5.83 -11.21 -13.51
CA SER A 163 -5.65 -12.17 -14.62
C SER A 163 -6.90 -12.32 -15.47
N SER A 164 -8.09 -12.35 -14.86
CA SER A 164 -9.37 -12.39 -15.59
C SER A 164 -9.58 -11.12 -16.42
N GLY A 165 -9.35 -9.95 -15.83
CA GLY A 165 -9.45 -8.68 -16.56
C GLY A 165 -8.43 -8.53 -17.69
N LEU A 166 -7.23 -9.10 -17.55
CA LEU A 166 -6.26 -9.15 -18.64
C LEU A 166 -6.73 -10.05 -19.78
N ALA A 167 -7.26 -11.24 -19.45
CA ALA A 167 -7.80 -12.16 -20.44
C ALA A 167 -8.96 -11.53 -21.24
N GLU A 168 -9.88 -10.83 -20.58
CA GLU A 168 -10.97 -10.09 -21.25
C GLU A 168 -10.44 -9.00 -22.18
N LYS A 169 -9.47 -8.21 -21.75
CA LYS A 169 -8.84 -7.17 -22.59
C LYS A 169 -8.12 -7.76 -23.80
N MET A 170 -7.47 -8.91 -23.66
CA MET A 170 -6.80 -9.60 -24.76
C MET A 170 -7.81 -10.17 -25.76
N ALA A 171 -8.91 -10.76 -25.29
CA ALA A 171 -10.00 -11.25 -26.13
C ALA A 171 -10.67 -10.12 -26.92
N ASP A 172 -10.96 -8.98 -26.29
CA ASP A 172 -11.51 -7.79 -26.94
C ASP A 172 -10.57 -7.24 -28.04
N LYS A 173 -9.26 -7.20 -27.77
CA LYS A 173 -8.26 -6.76 -28.74
C LYS A 173 -8.20 -7.72 -29.95
N GLU A 174 -8.16 -9.02 -29.71
CA GLU A 174 -8.15 -10.02 -30.78
C GLU A 174 -9.43 -9.97 -31.63
N GLN A 175 -10.58 -9.76 -30.99
CA GLN A 175 -11.85 -9.60 -31.69
C GLN A 175 -11.88 -8.33 -32.54
N ARG A 176 -11.33 -7.23 -32.05
CA ARG A 176 -11.17 -5.99 -32.83
C ARG A 176 -10.23 -6.18 -34.03
N GLU A 177 -9.08 -6.84 -33.83
CA GLU A 177 -8.14 -7.12 -34.91
C GLU A 177 -8.77 -8.00 -36.00
N LYS A 178 -9.56 -9.02 -35.62
CA LYS A 178 -10.32 -9.88 -36.54
C LYS A 178 -11.36 -9.07 -37.33
N LEU A 179 -12.10 -8.16 -36.68
CA LEU A 179 -13.08 -7.29 -37.33
C LEU A 179 -12.41 -6.35 -38.34
N ILE A 180 -11.31 -5.72 -37.98
CA ILE A 180 -10.54 -4.83 -38.87
C ILE A 180 -10.04 -5.61 -40.10
N SER A 181 -9.46 -6.80 -39.88
CA SER A 181 -8.95 -7.63 -40.97
C SER A 181 -10.06 -8.12 -41.93
N ALA A 182 -11.23 -8.44 -41.38
CA ALA A 182 -12.39 -8.83 -42.17
C ALA A 182 -12.93 -7.63 -43.00
N THR A 183 -12.95 -6.43 -42.41
CA THR A 183 -13.40 -5.22 -43.10
C THR A 183 -12.48 -4.84 -44.24
N VAL A 184 -11.15 -4.89 -44.04
CA VAL A 184 -10.17 -4.63 -45.10
C VAL A 184 -10.34 -5.54 -46.28
N ARG A 185 -10.58 -6.86 -46.05
CA ARG A 185 -10.81 -7.85 -47.13
C ARG A 185 -12.08 -7.65 -47.96
N ILE A 186 -13.04 -6.85 -47.48
CA ILE A 186 -14.26 -6.58 -48.21
C ILE A 186 -14.03 -5.38 -49.18
N TYR A 187 -13.04 -4.56 -48.97
CA TYR A 187 -12.72 -3.39 -49.78
C TYR A 187 -11.50 -3.56 -50.70
N GLU A 188 -10.84 -4.73 -50.66
CA GLU A 188 -9.88 -5.21 -51.66
C GLU A 188 -10.60 -6.06 -52.70
#